data_9211b1378daa182407f9ec49c03c4b5d
#
_entry.id   9211b1378daa182407f9ec49c03c4b5d
#
_cell.length_a   1.000
_cell.length_b   1.000
_cell.length_c   1.000
_cell.angle_alpha   90.00
_cell.angle_beta   90.00
_cell.angle_gamma   90.00
#
_symmetry.space_group_name_H-M   'P 1'
#
loop_
_entity.id
_entity.type
_entity.pdbx_description
1 polymer ?
#
loop_
_entity_poly.entity_id
_entity_poly.type
_entity_poly.pdbx_seq_one_letter_code
_entity_poly.pdbx_strand_id
1 'polypeptide(L)'
;MAPVIELDNLVVRLGGRTVLDGLNGALVGRAIGLLGPNGAGKSTLINTLLGFHEPASGAARIFGTDVRQARSLRRQVGYMPENDSFIAHMSGVRFVRYMAELCGLPPEQALERAHEAFFYVGLGEARYRKLGTYSLGMKQLAKLAQAIAHGPKLLLLDEPTNGLDPPARQRMIRLIREIRDAGEMQILLSSHLLRDVEECCEQVLILKDGRVAALCDLEQERRANRKFVELETVGASASFTSAIEGLGCECAFYPNGSGVARVKVVLPETTSMRELFRLAAEHDVQVRRMNYRRDSLEDIFLAAMKETGANGGL
;
A
#
# COMPACT_ATOMS: atom_id res chain seq x y z
N MET A 1 15.26 -4.21 -12.18
CA MET A 1 13.99 -4.43 -12.93
C MET A 1 13.66 -3.15 -13.68
N ALA A 2 13.01 -3.23 -14.86
CA ALA A 2 12.50 -2.05 -15.52
C ALA A 2 11.33 -1.47 -14.69
N PRO A 3 11.17 -0.14 -14.64
CA PRO A 3 10.07 0.48 -13.90
C PRO A 3 8.71 0.13 -14.51
N VAL A 4 7.74 -0.11 -13.64
CA VAL A 4 6.34 -0.34 -14.01
C VAL A 4 5.66 0.99 -14.33
N ILE A 5 5.93 2.00 -13.49
CA ILE A 5 5.43 3.37 -13.64
C ILE A 5 6.61 4.33 -13.51
N GLU A 6 6.70 5.28 -14.43
CA GLU A 6 7.69 6.35 -14.40
C GLU A 6 6.98 7.69 -14.36
N LEU A 7 7.39 8.55 -13.45
CA LEU A 7 6.93 9.92 -13.31
C LEU A 7 8.13 10.84 -13.53
N ASP A 8 7.99 11.76 -14.48
CA ASP A 8 9.03 12.71 -14.90
C ASP A 8 8.47 14.12 -14.83
N ASN A 9 8.77 14.82 -13.75
CA ASN A 9 8.31 16.17 -13.45
C ASN A 9 6.80 16.38 -13.76
N LEU A 10 5.99 15.38 -13.38
CA LEU A 10 4.58 15.31 -13.72
C LEU A 10 3.79 16.40 -13.00
N VAL A 11 3.13 17.26 -13.78
CA VAL A 11 2.21 18.29 -13.28
C VAL A 11 0.82 18.04 -13.85
N VAL A 12 -0.18 18.03 -12.98
CA VAL A 12 -1.60 17.91 -13.37
C VAL A 12 -2.40 19.05 -12.77
N ARG A 13 -3.21 19.70 -13.62
CA ARG A 13 -4.09 20.81 -13.21
C ARG A 13 -5.54 20.44 -13.44
N LEU A 14 -6.38 20.70 -12.46
CA LEU A 14 -7.82 20.47 -12.53
C LEU A 14 -8.55 21.76 -12.11
N GLY A 15 -9.45 22.25 -12.93
CA GLY A 15 -10.20 23.48 -12.64
C GLY A 15 -9.32 24.70 -12.35
N GLY A 16 -8.18 24.83 -13.03
CA GLY A 16 -7.22 25.92 -12.84
C GLY A 16 -6.29 25.77 -11.63
N ARG A 17 -6.48 24.72 -10.79
CA ARG A 17 -5.62 24.44 -9.63
C ARG A 17 -4.62 23.34 -9.96
N THR A 18 -3.37 23.49 -9.54
CA THR A 18 -2.37 22.43 -9.59
C THR A 18 -2.70 21.43 -8.50
N VAL A 19 -2.96 20.15 -8.89
CA VAL A 19 -3.29 19.06 -7.98
C VAL A 19 -2.08 18.13 -7.80
N LEU A 20 -1.34 17.88 -8.89
CA LEU A 20 -0.04 17.21 -8.83
C LEU A 20 1.02 18.21 -9.30
N ASP A 21 2.10 18.33 -8.53
CA ASP A 21 3.10 19.37 -8.72
C ASP A 21 4.51 18.79 -8.77
N GLY A 22 5.00 18.55 -9.98
CA GLY A 22 6.37 18.10 -10.23
C GLY A 22 6.71 16.72 -9.67
N LEU A 23 5.80 15.73 -9.81
CA LEU A 23 6.06 14.39 -9.30
C LEU A 23 7.19 13.73 -10.10
N ASN A 24 8.18 13.21 -9.36
CA ASN A 24 9.28 12.44 -9.91
C ASN A 24 9.37 11.08 -9.19
N GLY A 25 9.60 10.00 -9.94
CA GLY A 25 9.78 8.68 -9.36
C GLY A 25 9.76 7.58 -10.40
N ALA A 26 10.49 6.50 -10.09
CA ALA A 26 10.47 5.25 -10.83
C ALA A 26 9.95 4.16 -9.89
N LEU A 27 8.76 3.66 -10.17
CA LEU A 27 8.11 2.65 -9.36
C LEU A 27 8.46 1.27 -9.93
N VAL A 28 9.13 0.48 -9.12
CA VAL A 28 9.58 -0.87 -9.45
C VAL A 28 8.97 -1.84 -8.42
N GLY A 29 8.73 -3.08 -8.80
CA GLY A 29 8.16 -4.05 -7.86
C GLY A 29 6.85 -4.64 -8.34
N ARG A 30 6.44 -5.74 -7.71
CA ARG A 30 5.21 -6.45 -8.06
C ARG A 30 3.97 -5.76 -7.49
N ALA A 31 4.10 -5.20 -6.29
CA ALA A 31 3.03 -4.43 -5.66
C ALA A 31 3.57 -3.14 -5.06
N ILE A 32 2.97 -2.03 -5.44
CA ILE A 32 3.34 -0.67 -5.10
C ILE A 32 2.18 -0.03 -4.34
N GLY A 33 2.45 0.47 -3.14
CA GLY A 33 1.48 1.23 -2.36
C GLY A 33 1.51 2.72 -2.72
N LEU A 34 0.34 3.31 -2.85
CA LEU A 34 0.16 4.75 -3.01
C LEU A 34 -0.53 5.29 -1.76
N LEU A 35 0.25 5.90 -0.88
CA LEU A 35 -0.21 6.44 0.39
C LEU A 35 -0.33 7.97 0.36
N GLY A 36 -1.17 8.48 1.24
CA GLY A 36 -1.31 9.92 1.47
C GLY A 36 -2.66 10.25 2.09
N PRO A 37 -2.78 11.41 2.76
CA PRO A 37 -4.06 11.86 3.30
C PRO A 37 -5.09 12.09 2.19
N ASN A 38 -6.35 12.31 2.60
CA ASN A 38 -7.38 12.70 1.67
C ASN A 38 -7.01 14.04 1.01
N GLY A 39 -7.18 14.14 -0.30
CA GLY A 39 -6.78 15.31 -1.07
C GLY A 39 -5.29 15.36 -1.47
N ALA A 40 -4.46 14.40 -1.08
CA ALA A 40 -3.03 14.38 -1.47
C ALA A 40 -2.76 14.17 -2.97
N GLY A 41 -3.80 13.84 -3.76
CA GLY A 41 -3.68 13.64 -5.21
C GLY A 41 -3.65 12.17 -5.66
N LYS A 42 -3.89 11.19 -4.78
CA LYS A 42 -3.86 9.76 -5.12
C LYS A 42 -4.75 9.39 -6.30
N SER A 43 -6.05 9.69 -6.20
CA SER A 43 -7.01 9.40 -7.29
C SER A 43 -6.72 10.23 -8.55
N THR A 44 -6.16 11.43 -8.40
CA THR A 44 -5.71 12.23 -9.54
C THR A 44 -4.55 11.56 -10.27
N LEU A 45 -3.59 10.99 -9.54
CA LEU A 45 -2.50 10.23 -10.13
C LEU A 45 -3.04 8.98 -10.85
N ILE A 46 -3.91 8.19 -10.21
CA ILE A 46 -4.54 7.02 -10.83
C ILE A 46 -5.29 7.41 -12.11
N ASN A 47 -6.10 8.46 -12.06
CA ASN A 47 -6.85 8.95 -13.22
C ASN A 47 -5.92 9.47 -14.35
N THR A 48 -4.77 10.03 -14.00
CA THR A 48 -3.75 10.43 -14.98
C THR A 48 -3.12 9.19 -15.64
N LEU A 49 -2.79 8.16 -14.86
CA LEU A 49 -2.27 6.89 -15.38
C LEU A 49 -3.28 6.19 -16.30
N LEU A 50 -4.58 6.33 -16.03
CA LEU A 50 -5.67 5.81 -16.88
C LEU A 50 -5.94 6.68 -18.13
N GLY A 51 -5.28 7.86 -18.23
CA GLY A 51 -5.48 8.80 -19.32
C GLY A 51 -6.80 9.59 -19.25
N PHE A 52 -7.41 9.69 -18.06
CA PHE A 52 -8.60 10.54 -17.82
C PHE A 52 -8.20 11.99 -17.55
N HIS A 53 -7.00 12.22 -17.03
CA HIS A 53 -6.43 13.55 -16.85
C HIS A 53 -5.15 13.68 -17.68
N GLU A 54 -5.09 14.70 -18.50
CA GLU A 54 -3.90 14.98 -19.30
C GLU A 54 -2.88 15.76 -18.46
N PRO A 55 -1.59 15.36 -18.47
CA PRO A 55 -0.53 16.13 -17.84
C PRO A 55 -0.42 17.54 -18.42
N ALA A 56 -0.41 18.56 -17.54
CA ALA A 56 -0.18 19.95 -17.94
C ALA A 56 1.28 20.18 -18.35
N SER A 57 2.22 19.47 -17.70
CA SER A 57 3.64 19.38 -18.09
C SER A 57 4.24 18.10 -17.55
N GLY A 58 5.45 17.77 -17.97
CA GLY A 58 6.12 16.53 -17.63
C GLY A 58 5.50 15.31 -18.33
N ALA A 59 5.78 14.12 -17.80
CA ALA A 59 5.31 12.87 -18.37
C ALA A 59 5.03 11.81 -17.30
N ALA A 60 4.08 10.92 -17.59
CA ALA A 60 3.91 9.66 -16.88
C ALA A 60 3.92 8.51 -17.90
N ARG A 61 4.59 7.42 -17.56
CA ARG A 61 4.67 6.21 -18.41
C ARG A 61 4.29 4.97 -17.64
N ILE A 62 3.65 4.04 -18.31
CA ILE A 62 3.38 2.69 -17.83
C ILE A 62 4.10 1.72 -18.78
N PHE A 63 4.99 0.89 -18.26
CA PHE A 63 5.85 -0.01 -19.05
C PHE A 63 6.55 0.73 -20.20
N GLY A 64 7.06 1.93 -19.95
CA GLY A 64 7.72 2.79 -20.94
C GLY A 64 6.79 3.50 -21.92
N THR A 65 5.47 3.20 -21.93
CA THR A 65 4.48 3.83 -22.80
C THR A 65 3.88 5.07 -22.13
N ASP A 66 3.91 6.23 -22.82
CA ASP A 66 3.32 7.48 -22.32
C ASP A 66 1.80 7.33 -22.12
N VAL A 67 1.29 7.80 -20.99
CA VAL A 67 -0.15 7.72 -20.64
C VAL A 67 -1.05 8.48 -21.62
N ARG A 68 -0.51 9.43 -22.39
CA ARG A 68 -1.22 10.08 -23.48
C ARG A 68 -1.62 9.10 -24.60
N GLN A 69 -0.94 7.95 -24.67
CA GLN A 69 -1.28 6.84 -25.58
C GLN A 69 -2.27 5.86 -24.93
N ALA A 70 -3.24 6.36 -24.19
CA ALA A 70 -4.16 5.58 -23.34
C ALA A 70 -4.84 4.41 -24.06
N ARG A 71 -5.10 4.48 -25.38
CA ARG A 71 -5.72 3.37 -26.13
C ARG A 71 -4.89 2.08 -26.10
N SER A 72 -3.56 2.19 -26.21
CA SER A 72 -2.65 1.03 -26.16
C SER A 72 -2.51 0.47 -24.75
N LEU A 73 -2.66 1.33 -23.74
CA LEU A 73 -2.51 0.96 -22.34
C LEU A 73 -3.76 0.31 -21.77
N ARG A 74 -4.98 0.67 -22.21
CA ARG A 74 -6.26 0.18 -21.64
C ARG A 74 -6.38 -1.34 -21.63
N ARG A 75 -5.80 -2.04 -22.60
CA ARG A 75 -5.78 -3.50 -22.64
C ARG A 75 -4.81 -4.11 -21.63
N GLN A 76 -3.83 -3.34 -21.17
CA GLN A 76 -2.80 -3.78 -20.26
C GLN A 76 -3.08 -3.39 -18.81
N VAL A 77 -4.09 -2.54 -18.58
CA VAL A 77 -4.41 -2.00 -17.25
C VAL A 77 -5.81 -2.43 -16.83
N GLY A 78 -5.89 -3.08 -15.68
CA GLY A 78 -7.14 -3.33 -14.97
C GLY A 78 -7.36 -2.26 -13.91
N TYR A 79 -8.59 -1.81 -13.75
CA TYR A 79 -8.91 -0.76 -12.79
C TYR A 79 -10.09 -1.15 -11.90
N MET A 80 -9.85 -1.09 -10.61
CA MET A 80 -10.86 -1.20 -9.56
C MET A 80 -11.09 0.18 -8.95
N PRO A 81 -12.20 0.88 -9.28
CA PRO A 81 -12.50 2.21 -8.76
C PRO A 81 -12.92 2.17 -7.28
N GLU A 82 -12.68 3.25 -6.54
CA GLU A 82 -13.20 3.43 -5.19
C GLU A 82 -14.73 3.37 -5.18
N ASN A 83 -15.37 4.19 -6.02
CA ASN A 83 -16.82 4.27 -6.08
C ASN A 83 -17.45 3.16 -6.93
N ASP A 84 -18.69 2.79 -6.61
CA ASP A 84 -19.47 1.82 -7.38
C ASP A 84 -19.87 2.41 -8.74
N SER A 85 -19.52 1.70 -9.82
CA SER A 85 -19.88 2.06 -11.20
C SER A 85 -20.64 0.93 -11.88
N PHE A 86 -21.48 0.21 -11.13
CA PHE A 86 -22.20 -0.94 -11.63
C PHE A 86 -23.49 -0.59 -12.36
N ILE A 87 -23.84 -1.41 -13.35
CA ILE A 87 -25.17 -1.44 -13.94
C ILE A 87 -26.03 -2.34 -13.04
N ALA A 88 -26.76 -1.75 -12.10
CA ALA A 88 -27.40 -2.42 -10.97
C ALA A 88 -28.36 -3.57 -11.37
N HIS A 89 -29.01 -3.49 -12.54
CA HIS A 89 -29.94 -4.50 -13.02
C HIS A 89 -29.30 -5.66 -13.76
N MET A 90 -28.00 -5.56 -14.09
CA MET A 90 -27.23 -6.66 -14.68
C MET A 90 -26.81 -7.68 -13.63
N SER A 91 -26.69 -8.95 -14.03
CA SER A 91 -26.02 -9.95 -13.19
C SER A 91 -24.49 -9.72 -13.21
N GLY A 92 -23.82 -10.16 -12.13
CA GLY A 92 -22.38 -9.99 -12.01
C GLY A 92 -21.63 -10.53 -13.23
N VAL A 93 -21.89 -11.76 -13.64
CA VAL A 93 -21.21 -12.39 -14.78
C VAL A 93 -21.46 -11.65 -16.10
N ARG A 94 -22.68 -11.15 -16.32
CA ARG A 94 -22.98 -10.36 -17.53
C ARG A 94 -22.23 -9.04 -17.54
N PHE A 95 -22.14 -8.39 -16.40
CA PHE A 95 -21.40 -7.12 -16.27
C PHE A 95 -19.90 -7.32 -16.51
N VAL A 96 -19.29 -8.31 -15.86
CA VAL A 96 -17.83 -8.57 -16.01
C VAL A 96 -17.51 -9.03 -17.43
N ARG A 97 -18.35 -9.89 -18.04
CA ARG A 97 -18.22 -10.23 -19.45
C ARG A 97 -18.24 -8.98 -20.34
N TYR A 98 -19.24 -8.10 -20.15
CA TYR A 98 -19.37 -6.88 -20.94
C TYR A 98 -18.12 -5.98 -20.81
N MET A 99 -17.61 -5.82 -19.60
CA MET A 99 -16.39 -5.04 -19.37
C MET A 99 -15.15 -5.67 -20.03
N ALA A 100 -15.05 -7.00 -20.02
CA ALA A 100 -13.98 -7.73 -20.68
C ALA A 100 -14.06 -7.61 -22.22
N GLU A 101 -15.27 -7.62 -22.80
CA GLU A 101 -15.49 -7.35 -24.23
C GLU A 101 -15.05 -5.91 -24.58
N LEU A 102 -15.36 -4.91 -23.75
CA LEU A 102 -14.89 -3.53 -23.95
C LEU A 102 -13.35 -3.41 -23.89
N CYS A 103 -12.68 -4.29 -23.15
CA CYS A 103 -11.22 -4.40 -23.13
C CYS A 103 -10.66 -5.13 -24.35
N GLY A 104 -11.52 -5.67 -25.21
CA GLY A 104 -11.18 -6.27 -26.50
C GLY A 104 -11.13 -7.80 -26.51
N LEU A 105 -11.66 -8.49 -25.52
CA LEU A 105 -11.81 -9.94 -25.57
C LEU A 105 -12.97 -10.34 -26.48
N PRO A 106 -12.85 -11.43 -27.26
CA PRO A 106 -13.97 -12.03 -27.97
C PRO A 106 -15.09 -12.45 -26.99
N PRO A 107 -16.37 -12.44 -27.40
CA PRO A 107 -17.50 -12.70 -26.51
C PRO A 107 -17.46 -14.03 -25.75
N GLU A 108 -16.97 -15.10 -26.38
CA GLU A 108 -16.85 -16.41 -25.75
C GLU A 108 -15.75 -16.40 -24.67
N GLN A 109 -14.57 -15.90 -25.00
CA GLN A 109 -13.47 -15.75 -24.05
C GLN A 109 -13.84 -14.81 -22.89
N ALA A 110 -14.54 -13.70 -23.19
CA ALA A 110 -14.99 -12.77 -22.18
C ALA A 110 -15.95 -13.42 -21.17
N LEU A 111 -16.83 -14.33 -21.63
CA LEU A 111 -17.73 -15.09 -20.76
C LEU A 111 -16.94 -16.07 -19.88
N GLU A 112 -16.03 -16.83 -20.47
CA GLU A 112 -15.17 -17.77 -19.75
C GLU A 112 -14.34 -17.06 -18.67
N ARG A 113 -13.63 -16.00 -19.04
CA ARG A 113 -12.85 -15.18 -18.12
C ARG A 113 -13.71 -14.54 -17.04
N ALA A 114 -14.95 -14.15 -17.33
CA ALA A 114 -15.86 -13.64 -16.31
C ALA A 114 -16.23 -14.71 -15.28
N HIS A 115 -16.46 -15.95 -15.70
CA HIS A 115 -16.72 -17.06 -14.79
C HIS A 115 -15.50 -17.38 -13.93
N GLU A 116 -14.31 -17.46 -14.53
CA GLU A 116 -13.05 -17.67 -13.80
C GLU A 116 -12.78 -16.59 -12.77
N ALA A 117 -12.94 -15.31 -13.14
CA ALA A 117 -12.73 -14.19 -12.24
C ALA A 117 -13.69 -14.23 -11.04
N PHE A 118 -14.97 -14.56 -11.26
CA PHE A 118 -15.94 -14.72 -10.17
C PHE A 118 -15.64 -15.93 -9.28
N PHE A 119 -15.13 -17.01 -9.85
CA PHE A 119 -14.67 -18.16 -9.09
C PHE A 119 -13.46 -17.80 -8.24
N TYR A 120 -12.48 -17.12 -8.84
CA TYR A 120 -11.26 -16.68 -8.16
C TYR A 120 -11.54 -15.79 -6.94
N VAL A 121 -12.41 -14.79 -7.09
CA VAL A 121 -12.79 -13.94 -5.95
C VAL A 121 -13.77 -14.62 -4.98
N GLY A 122 -14.21 -15.86 -5.29
CA GLY A 122 -15.07 -16.69 -4.44
C GLY A 122 -16.52 -16.18 -4.34
N LEU A 123 -17.03 -15.58 -5.38
CA LEU A 123 -18.44 -15.19 -5.47
C LEU A 123 -19.34 -16.27 -6.09
N GLY A 124 -18.78 -17.40 -6.56
CA GLY A 124 -19.48 -18.61 -6.98
C GLY A 124 -20.85 -18.35 -7.64
N GLU A 125 -21.90 -18.93 -7.10
CA GLU A 125 -23.28 -18.78 -7.62
C GLU A 125 -23.85 -17.36 -7.54
N ALA A 126 -23.28 -16.52 -6.68
CA ALA A 126 -23.71 -15.12 -6.59
C ALA A 126 -23.50 -14.35 -7.92
N ARG A 127 -22.60 -14.83 -8.81
CA ARG A 127 -22.37 -14.23 -10.12
C ARG A 127 -23.62 -14.09 -11.00
N TYR A 128 -24.63 -14.90 -10.76
CA TYR A 128 -25.90 -14.85 -11.51
C TYR A 128 -26.92 -13.86 -10.92
N ARG A 129 -26.70 -13.38 -9.70
CA ARG A 129 -27.56 -12.39 -9.06
C ARG A 129 -27.30 -10.99 -9.62
N LYS A 130 -28.33 -10.12 -9.55
CA LYS A 130 -28.20 -8.70 -9.94
C LYS A 130 -27.22 -7.96 -9.01
N LEU A 131 -26.35 -7.15 -9.57
CA LEU A 131 -25.33 -6.37 -8.83
C LEU A 131 -25.94 -5.42 -7.79
N GLY A 132 -27.13 -4.88 -8.06
CA GLY A 132 -27.87 -4.06 -7.10
C GLY A 132 -28.27 -4.80 -5.81
N THR A 133 -28.22 -6.15 -5.79
CA THR A 133 -28.50 -6.97 -4.59
C THR A 133 -27.26 -7.39 -3.82
N TYR A 134 -26.07 -6.96 -4.27
CA TYR A 134 -24.82 -7.33 -3.61
C TYR A 134 -24.60 -6.50 -2.33
N SER A 135 -24.07 -7.15 -1.31
CA SER A 135 -23.52 -6.44 -0.15
C SER A 135 -22.28 -5.63 -0.57
N LEU A 136 -21.83 -4.71 0.27
CA LEU A 136 -20.64 -3.92 0.01
C LEU A 136 -19.40 -4.83 -0.28
N GLY A 137 -19.17 -5.84 0.56
CA GLY A 137 -18.07 -6.78 0.34
C GLY A 137 -18.20 -7.56 -0.97
N MET A 138 -19.41 -7.99 -1.36
CA MET A 138 -19.64 -8.62 -2.66
C MET A 138 -19.38 -7.66 -3.82
N LYS A 139 -19.72 -6.40 -3.69
CA LYS A 139 -19.45 -5.37 -4.70
C LYS A 139 -17.95 -5.15 -4.86
N GLN A 140 -17.19 -5.06 -3.77
CA GLN A 140 -15.74 -4.94 -3.84
C GLN A 140 -15.08 -6.13 -4.54
N LEU A 141 -15.52 -7.36 -4.21
CA LEU A 141 -15.06 -8.56 -4.90
C LEU A 141 -15.45 -8.57 -6.39
N ALA A 142 -16.64 -8.11 -6.75
CA ALA A 142 -17.06 -7.99 -8.15
C ALA A 142 -16.27 -6.93 -8.92
N LYS A 143 -15.88 -5.81 -8.28
CA LYS A 143 -14.96 -4.82 -8.87
C LYS A 143 -13.58 -5.42 -9.13
N LEU A 144 -13.06 -6.21 -8.19
CA LEU A 144 -11.79 -6.92 -8.39
C LEU A 144 -11.92 -7.94 -9.53
N ALA A 145 -13.00 -8.74 -9.58
CA ALA A 145 -13.24 -9.68 -10.67
C ALA A 145 -13.27 -8.99 -12.03
N GLN A 146 -13.95 -7.85 -12.13
CA GLN A 146 -13.99 -7.03 -13.35
C GLN A 146 -12.62 -6.52 -13.74
N ALA A 147 -11.81 -6.08 -12.77
CA ALA A 147 -10.50 -5.52 -13.05
C ALA A 147 -9.50 -6.56 -13.57
N ILE A 148 -9.62 -7.84 -13.16
CA ILE A 148 -8.69 -8.92 -13.55
C ILE A 148 -9.18 -9.73 -14.76
N ALA A 149 -10.45 -9.68 -15.14
CA ALA A 149 -11.06 -10.58 -16.10
C ALA A 149 -10.38 -10.60 -17.49
N HIS A 150 -9.88 -9.45 -17.96
CA HIS A 150 -9.23 -9.36 -19.27
C HIS A 150 -7.73 -9.67 -19.25
N GLY A 151 -7.17 -10.10 -18.10
CA GLY A 151 -5.76 -10.46 -17.98
C GLY A 151 -4.80 -9.27 -18.11
N PRO A 152 -4.96 -8.20 -17.34
CA PRO A 152 -4.09 -7.02 -17.43
C PRO A 152 -2.68 -7.32 -16.94
N LYS A 153 -1.70 -6.50 -17.36
CA LYS A 153 -0.33 -6.53 -16.83
C LYS A 153 -0.18 -5.67 -15.57
N LEU A 154 -0.97 -4.59 -15.46
CA LEU A 154 -1.00 -3.69 -14.31
C LEU A 154 -2.42 -3.59 -13.76
N LEU A 155 -2.55 -3.78 -12.47
CA LEU A 155 -3.81 -3.65 -11.74
C LEU A 155 -3.76 -2.40 -10.86
N LEU A 156 -4.64 -1.44 -11.13
CA LEU A 156 -4.83 -0.24 -10.33
C LEU A 156 -6.01 -0.45 -9.39
N LEU A 157 -5.75 -0.46 -8.09
CA LEU A 157 -6.74 -0.67 -7.03
C LEU A 157 -6.91 0.62 -6.23
N ASP A 158 -8.04 1.30 -6.39
CA ASP A 158 -8.31 2.55 -5.66
C ASP A 158 -9.17 2.24 -4.43
N GLU A 159 -8.54 2.32 -3.24
CA GLU A 159 -9.14 2.06 -1.92
C GLU A 159 -9.94 0.73 -1.85
N PRO A 160 -9.36 -0.43 -2.22
CA PRO A 160 -10.10 -1.69 -2.39
C PRO A 160 -10.73 -2.24 -1.11
N THR A 161 -10.24 -1.81 0.05
CA THR A 161 -10.70 -2.25 1.37
C THR A 161 -11.62 -1.26 2.07
N ASN A 162 -11.88 -0.10 1.42
CA ASN A 162 -12.68 0.96 2.03
C ASN A 162 -14.11 0.48 2.36
N GLY A 163 -14.54 0.75 3.60
CA GLY A 163 -15.87 0.40 4.10
C GLY A 163 -16.10 -1.10 4.38
N LEU A 164 -15.10 -1.96 4.20
CA LEU A 164 -15.22 -3.38 4.51
C LEU A 164 -15.10 -3.66 6.03
N ASP A 165 -15.90 -4.62 6.50
CA ASP A 165 -15.72 -5.19 7.81
C ASP A 165 -14.38 -5.98 7.91
N PRO A 166 -13.88 -6.27 9.11
CA PRO A 166 -12.57 -6.92 9.27
C PRO A 166 -12.42 -8.25 8.53
N PRO A 167 -13.43 -9.18 8.52
CA PRO A 167 -13.33 -10.42 7.75
C PRO A 167 -13.26 -10.21 6.24
N ALA A 168 -14.11 -9.32 5.68
CA ALA A 168 -14.12 -9.02 4.25
C ALA A 168 -12.82 -8.31 3.83
N ARG A 169 -12.29 -7.40 4.67
CA ARG A 169 -11.00 -6.75 4.46
C ARG A 169 -9.87 -7.78 4.39
N GLN A 170 -9.77 -8.69 5.35
CA GLN A 170 -8.75 -9.75 5.38
C GLN A 170 -8.83 -10.64 4.13
N ARG A 171 -10.04 -10.93 3.66
CA ARG A 171 -10.25 -11.67 2.42
C ARG A 171 -9.72 -10.89 1.20
N MET A 172 -10.03 -9.61 1.09
CA MET A 172 -9.54 -8.75 0.00
C MET A 172 -8.00 -8.67 0.00
N ILE A 173 -7.39 -8.44 1.16
CA ILE A 173 -5.93 -8.42 1.33
C ILE A 173 -5.29 -9.74 0.89
N ARG A 174 -5.90 -10.88 1.26
CA ARG A 174 -5.41 -12.20 0.84
C ARG A 174 -5.43 -12.33 -0.68
N LEU A 175 -6.54 -11.97 -1.34
CA LEU A 175 -6.64 -12.02 -2.81
C LEU A 175 -5.60 -11.13 -3.50
N ILE A 176 -5.39 -9.91 -3.01
CA ILE A 176 -4.37 -9.01 -3.55
C ILE A 176 -2.97 -9.62 -3.41
N ARG A 177 -2.66 -10.25 -2.27
CA ARG A 177 -1.39 -10.94 -2.06
C ARG A 177 -1.23 -12.15 -2.99
N GLU A 178 -2.27 -12.95 -3.18
CA GLU A 178 -2.26 -14.08 -4.11
C GLU A 178 -1.98 -13.62 -5.54
N ILE A 179 -2.60 -12.52 -6.00
CA ILE A 179 -2.33 -11.93 -7.32
C ILE A 179 -0.88 -11.45 -7.42
N ARG A 180 -0.35 -10.76 -6.40
CA ARG A 180 1.04 -10.32 -6.34
C ARG A 180 2.01 -11.49 -6.40
N ASP A 181 1.76 -12.53 -5.60
CA ASP A 181 2.67 -13.67 -5.43
C ASP A 181 2.67 -14.58 -6.68
N ALA A 182 1.56 -14.64 -7.43
CA ALA A 182 1.50 -15.28 -8.75
C ALA A 182 2.44 -14.62 -9.77
N GLY A 183 2.72 -13.31 -9.61
CA GLY A 183 3.73 -12.61 -10.39
C GLY A 183 3.36 -12.31 -11.84
N GLU A 184 2.13 -12.58 -12.25
CA GLU A 184 1.63 -12.33 -13.61
C GLU A 184 1.21 -10.88 -13.83
N MET A 185 0.82 -10.19 -12.76
CA MET A 185 0.34 -8.81 -12.77
C MET A 185 1.11 -7.98 -11.75
N GLN A 186 1.48 -6.75 -12.13
CA GLN A 186 1.91 -5.72 -11.19
C GLN A 186 0.69 -5.02 -10.60
N ILE A 187 0.83 -4.49 -9.39
CA ILE A 187 -0.26 -3.85 -8.65
C ILE A 187 0.16 -2.45 -8.21
N LEU A 188 -0.70 -1.46 -8.44
CA LEU A 188 -0.67 -0.18 -7.74
C LEU A 188 -1.91 -0.12 -6.83
N LEU A 189 -1.68 -0.10 -5.52
CA LEU A 189 -2.71 -0.09 -4.49
C LEU A 189 -2.76 1.27 -3.83
N SER A 190 -3.83 2.05 -4.01
CA SER A 190 -4.06 3.22 -3.16
C SER A 190 -4.75 2.81 -1.87
N SER A 191 -4.29 3.35 -0.75
CA SER A 191 -4.95 3.19 0.54
C SER A 191 -4.58 4.34 1.48
N HIS A 192 -5.49 4.67 2.40
CA HIS A 192 -5.20 5.49 3.56
C HIS A 192 -4.86 4.63 4.80
N LEU A 193 -4.98 3.31 4.68
CA LEU A 193 -4.69 2.35 5.74
C LEU A 193 -3.29 1.76 5.55
N LEU A 194 -2.36 2.22 6.37
CA LEU A 194 -0.95 1.81 6.34
C LEU A 194 -0.77 0.29 6.37
N ARG A 195 -1.57 -0.39 7.21
CA ARG A 195 -1.50 -1.87 7.34
C ARG A 195 -1.78 -2.61 6.04
N ASP A 196 -2.72 -2.14 5.21
CA ASP A 196 -3.05 -2.79 3.93
C ASP A 196 -1.85 -2.73 2.99
N VAL A 197 -1.18 -1.58 2.97
CA VAL A 197 0.02 -1.38 2.16
C VAL A 197 1.19 -2.21 2.69
N GLU A 198 1.40 -2.25 4.01
CA GLU A 198 2.44 -3.09 4.63
C GLU A 198 2.26 -4.58 4.33
N GLU A 199 1.00 -5.06 4.30
CA GLU A 199 0.71 -6.46 4.03
C GLU A 199 0.83 -6.83 2.55
N CYS A 200 0.52 -5.89 1.63
CA CYS A 200 0.41 -6.17 0.21
C CYS A 200 1.62 -5.73 -0.61
N CYS A 201 2.32 -4.66 -0.22
CA CYS A 201 3.25 -3.95 -1.10
C CYS A 201 4.72 -4.18 -0.76
N GLU A 202 5.57 -4.02 -1.76
CA GLU A 202 7.04 -4.10 -1.68
C GLU A 202 7.66 -2.69 -1.70
N GLN A 203 7.02 -1.75 -2.40
CA GLN A 203 7.44 -0.35 -2.51
C GLN A 203 6.25 0.56 -2.20
N VAL A 204 6.54 1.74 -1.66
CA VAL A 204 5.50 2.72 -1.31
C VAL A 204 5.88 4.11 -1.80
N LEU A 205 4.96 4.74 -2.52
CA LEU A 205 4.98 6.16 -2.88
C LEU A 205 4.06 6.91 -1.92
N ILE A 206 4.61 7.84 -1.15
CA ILE A 206 3.84 8.69 -0.24
C ILE A 206 3.64 10.05 -0.90
N LEU A 207 2.37 10.44 -1.06
CA LEU A 207 1.97 11.74 -1.56
C LEU A 207 1.49 12.66 -0.44
N LYS A 208 1.88 13.93 -0.52
CA LYS A 208 1.39 15.01 0.34
C LYS A 208 1.27 16.29 -0.49
N ASP A 209 0.12 16.94 -0.41
CA ASP A 209 -0.15 18.23 -1.08
C ASP A 209 0.23 18.23 -2.57
N GLY A 210 -0.04 17.12 -3.26
CA GLY A 210 0.25 16.94 -4.68
C GLY A 210 1.73 16.72 -5.02
N ARG A 211 2.59 16.46 -4.03
CA ARG A 211 4.04 16.21 -4.22
C ARG A 211 4.43 14.84 -3.67
N VAL A 212 5.55 14.31 -4.15
CA VAL A 212 6.16 13.12 -3.56
C VAL A 212 6.81 13.52 -2.24
N ALA A 213 6.28 13.00 -1.14
CA ALA A 213 6.86 13.18 0.19
C ALA A 213 7.93 12.12 0.49
N ALA A 214 7.73 10.87 0.05
CA ALA A 214 8.71 9.81 0.14
C ALA A 214 8.46 8.71 -0.90
N LEU A 215 9.52 8.02 -1.29
CA LEU A 215 9.48 6.79 -2.08
C LEU A 215 10.37 5.77 -1.36
N CYS A 216 9.77 4.71 -0.82
CA CYS A 216 10.42 3.76 0.05
C CYS A 216 10.31 2.34 -0.50
N ASP A 217 11.39 1.57 -0.39
CA ASP A 217 11.38 0.12 -0.60
C ASP A 217 11.15 -0.55 0.77
N LEU A 218 9.97 -1.14 0.95
CA LEU A 218 9.59 -1.77 2.23
C LEU A 218 10.44 -3.00 2.56
N GLU A 219 11.01 -3.69 1.56
CA GLU A 219 11.90 -4.81 1.83
C GLU A 219 13.26 -4.35 2.32
N GLN A 220 13.81 -3.28 1.73
CA GLN A 220 15.03 -2.67 2.20
C GLN A 220 14.87 -2.10 3.60
N GLU A 221 13.76 -1.39 3.84
CA GLU A 221 13.41 -0.90 5.16
C GLU A 221 13.25 -2.03 6.18
N ARG A 222 12.59 -3.12 5.81
CA ARG A 222 12.49 -4.32 6.68
C ARG A 222 13.85 -4.98 6.95
N ARG A 223 14.79 -4.93 6.01
CA ARG A 223 16.15 -5.47 6.17
C ARG A 223 17.06 -4.50 6.92
N ALA A 224 16.93 -3.19 6.65
CA ALA A 224 17.69 -2.14 7.37
C ALA A 224 17.17 -1.92 8.78
N ASN A 225 15.94 -2.35 9.06
CA ASN A 225 15.29 -2.15 10.35
C ASN A 225 15.99 -2.95 11.43
N ARG A 226 16.88 -2.25 12.12
CA ARG A 226 17.36 -2.56 13.44
C ARG A 226 16.14 -2.89 14.30
N LYS A 227 16.17 -4.00 15.02
CA LYS A 227 15.04 -4.46 15.85
C LYS A 227 14.85 -3.45 16.99
N PHE A 228 13.87 -2.55 16.87
CA PHE A 228 13.52 -1.64 17.96
C PHE A 228 12.70 -2.38 19.01
N VAL A 229 13.21 -2.37 20.21
CA VAL A 229 12.55 -2.99 21.36
C VAL A 229 12.28 -1.91 22.40
N GLU A 230 11.05 -1.75 22.80
CA GLU A 230 10.67 -0.93 23.94
C GLU A 230 10.41 -1.84 25.15
N LEU A 231 11.21 -1.68 26.18
CA LEU A 231 11.11 -2.41 27.43
C LEU A 231 10.49 -1.49 28.49
N GLU A 232 9.44 -1.94 29.17
CA GLU A 232 9.04 -1.38 30.46
C GLU A 232 9.71 -2.17 31.57
N THR A 233 10.57 -1.50 32.34
CA THR A 233 11.45 -2.14 33.31
C THR A 233 11.29 -1.53 34.69
N VAL A 234 11.56 -2.34 35.72
CA VAL A 234 11.70 -1.88 37.10
C VAL A 234 13.13 -2.22 37.52
N GLY A 235 13.81 -1.28 38.22
CA GLY A 235 15.19 -1.45 38.64
C GLY A 235 16.22 -1.12 37.55
N ALA A 236 15.79 -0.65 36.37
CA ALA A 236 16.75 -0.25 35.34
C ALA A 236 17.62 0.95 35.79
N SER A 237 18.91 0.81 35.64
CA SER A 237 19.93 1.77 36.03
C SER A 237 20.86 2.13 34.88
N ALA A 238 21.72 3.11 35.08
CA ALA A 238 22.75 3.48 34.11
C ALA A 238 23.69 2.31 33.77
N SER A 239 23.93 1.38 34.73
CA SER A 239 24.75 0.19 34.49
C SER A 239 24.10 -0.78 33.49
N PHE A 240 22.78 -0.94 33.56
CA PHE A 240 22.00 -1.76 32.62
C PHE A 240 22.04 -1.18 31.20
N THR A 241 21.85 0.16 31.05
CA THR A 241 21.92 0.80 29.75
C THR A 241 23.32 0.73 29.15
N SER A 242 24.36 0.94 29.94
CA SER A 242 25.75 0.76 29.49
C SER A 242 26.08 -0.68 29.07
N ALA A 243 25.51 -1.67 29.76
CA ALA A 243 25.67 -3.07 29.37
C ALA A 243 24.97 -3.39 28.02
N ILE A 244 23.80 -2.80 27.77
CA ILE A 244 23.10 -2.88 26.46
C ILE A 244 23.94 -2.23 25.37
N GLU A 245 24.52 -1.05 25.61
CA GLU A 245 25.41 -0.37 24.68
C GLU A 245 26.67 -1.19 24.37
N GLY A 246 27.19 -1.91 25.37
CA GLY A 246 28.32 -2.84 25.23
C GLY A 246 28.05 -4.02 24.28
N LEU A 247 26.81 -4.36 24.00
CA LEU A 247 26.40 -5.32 22.95
C LEU A 247 26.35 -4.69 21.53
N GLY A 248 26.73 -3.43 21.39
CA GLY A 248 26.61 -2.70 20.13
C GLY A 248 25.19 -2.19 19.84
N CYS A 249 24.33 -2.17 20.87
CA CYS A 249 22.98 -1.62 20.77
C CYS A 249 23.01 -0.12 21.05
N GLU A 250 22.15 0.64 20.36
CA GLU A 250 21.83 2.01 20.77
C GLU A 250 20.66 1.96 21.77
N CYS A 251 20.74 2.67 22.88
CA CYS A 251 19.63 2.71 23.82
C CYS A 251 19.29 4.12 24.30
N ALA A 252 18.01 4.34 24.59
CA ALA A 252 17.50 5.56 25.19
C ALA A 252 16.67 5.22 26.44
N PHE A 253 17.02 5.84 27.57
CA PHE A 253 16.41 5.61 28.85
C PHE A 253 15.46 6.74 29.23
N TYR A 254 14.23 6.37 29.57
CA TYR A 254 13.17 7.32 29.97
C TYR A 254 12.65 6.93 31.35
N PRO A 255 13.18 7.54 32.44
CA PRO A 255 12.66 7.29 33.78
C PRO A 255 11.26 7.84 33.93
N ASN A 256 10.36 7.04 34.52
CA ASN A 256 9.05 7.47 34.89
C ASN A 256 8.98 7.54 36.44
N GLY A 257 8.49 8.60 37.03
CA GLY A 257 8.55 8.90 38.49
C GLY A 257 7.90 7.85 39.41
N SER A 258 7.37 6.76 38.87
CA SER A 258 6.76 5.62 39.59
C SER A 258 7.68 4.41 39.80
N GLY A 259 8.99 4.54 39.57
CA GLY A 259 9.94 3.42 39.64
C GLY A 259 9.91 2.48 38.43
N VAL A 260 9.06 2.76 37.43
CA VAL A 260 9.02 2.10 36.15
C VAL A 260 9.79 2.94 35.14
N ALA A 261 10.70 2.38 34.42
CA ALA A 261 11.43 3.06 33.33
C ALA A 261 11.09 2.46 31.99
N ARG A 262 11.13 3.27 30.95
CA ARG A 262 11.07 2.81 29.56
C ARG A 262 12.47 2.86 28.98
N VAL A 263 12.90 1.72 28.45
CA VAL A 263 14.17 1.60 27.74
C VAL A 263 13.89 1.26 26.30
N LYS A 264 14.25 2.16 25.39
CA LYS A 264 14.19 1.90 23.95
C LYS A 264 15.55 1.40 23.50
N VAL A 265 15.58 0.24 22.87
CA VAL A 265 16.80 -0.43 22.43
C VAL A 265 16.74 -0.68 20.94
N VAL A 266 17.76 -0.28 20.23
CA VAL A 266 18.00 -0.63 18.83
C VAL A 266 18.99 -1.80 18.80
N LEU A 267 18.50 -2.97 18.41
CA LEU A 267 19.31 -4.19 18.34
C LEU A 267 19.92 -4.33 16.95
N PRO A 268 21.26 -4.49 16.84
CA PRO A 268 21.90 -4.92 15.60
C PRO A 268 21.45 -6.34 15.23
N GLU A 269 21.58 -6.72 13.96
CA GLU A 269 21.21 -8.07 13.49
C GLU A 269 21.95 -9.19 14.23
N THR A 270 23.15 -8.91 14.71
CA THR A 270 24.01 -9.85 15.42
C THR A 270 23.57 -10.14 16.85
N THR A 271 22.74 -9.27 17.44
CA THR A 271 22.33 -9.39 18.85
C THR A 271 20.94 -10.02 18.95
N SER A 272 20.84 -11.04 19.80
CA SER A 272 19.59 -11.77 20.03
C SER A 272 18.80 -11.18 21.21
N MET A 273 17.48 -11.33 21.18
CA MET A 273 16.60 -10.96 22.30
C MET A 273 16.99 -11.69 23.60
N ARG A 274 17.54 -12.91 23.49
CA ARG A 274 17.99 -13.71 24.64
C ARG A 274 19.10 -13.00 25.41
N GLU A 275 19.97 -12.27 24.72
CA GLU A 275 21.06 -11.51 25.35
C GLU A 275 20.53 -10.33 26.14
N LEU A 276 19.48 -9.64 25.67
CA LEU A 276 18.83 -8.57 26.45
C LEU A 276 18.20 -9.11 27.74
N PHE A 277 17.52 -10.25 27.68
CA PHE A 277 16.93 -10.85 28.88
C PHE A 277 18.00 -11.36 29.85
N ARG A 278 19.14 -11.87 29.33
CA ARG A 278 20.27 -12.25 30.17
C ARG A 278 20.85 -11.05 30.91
N LEU A 279 21.10 -9.95 30.20
CA LEU A 279 21.58 -8.70 30.82
C LEU A 279 20.59 -8.15 31.85
N ALA A 280 19.28 -8.21 31.56
CA ALA A 280 18.27 -7.80 32.52
C ALA A 280 18.35 -8.62 33.82
N ALA A 281 18.54 -9.94 33.70
CA ALA A 281 18.72 -10.81 34.86
C ALA A 281 20.05 -10.56 35.60
N GLU A 282 21.18 -10.32 34.89
CA GLU A 282 22.49 -10.03 35.48
C GLU A 282 22.50 -8.69 36.24
N HIS A 283 21.67 -7.72 35.82
CA HIS A 283 21.57 -6.40 36.47
C HIS A 283 20.37 -6.25 37.40
N ASP A 284 19.69 -7.35 37.74
CA ASP A 284 18.49 -7.38 38.59
C ASP A 284 17.34 -6.46 38.09
N VAL A 285 17.21 -6.37 36.77
CA VAL A 285 16.18 -5.56 36.09
C VAL A 285 14.99 -6.42 35.75
N GLN A 286 13.84 -6.09 36.30
CA GLN A 286 12.58 -6.76 35.99
C GLN A 286 11.95 -6.16 34.72
N VAL A 287 11.86 -6.94 33.63
CA VAL A 287 11.13 -6.57 32.41
C VAL A 287 9.65 -6.90 32.63
N ARG A 288 8.78 -5.89 32.72
CA ARG A 288 7.33 -6.03 32.90
C ARG A 288 6.58 -6.14 31.59
N ARG A 289 7.05 -5.43 30.58
CA ARG A 289 6.45 -5.39 29.25
C ARG A 289 7.53 -5.24 28.21
N MET A 290 7.36 -5.92 27.11
CA MET A 290 8.20 -5.79 25.94
C MET A 290 7.30 -5.55 24.72
N ASN A 291 7.51 -4.43 24.09
CA ASN A 291 6.94 -4.14 22.79
C ASN A 291 8.04 -4.22 21.73
N TYR A 292 7.82 -5.08 20.77
CA TYR A 292 8.68 -5.14 19.58
C TYR A 292 8.18 -4.09 18.61
N ARG A 293 8.90 -2.99 18.48
CA ARG A 293 8.65 -2.01 17.43
C ARG A 293 9.57 -2.34 16.25
N ARG A 294 8.99 -2.68 15.15
CA ARG A 294 9.64 -2.47 13.86
C ARG A 294 9.40 -1.00 13.54
N ASP A 295 10.37 -0.28 12.95
CA ASP A 295 10.08 0.99 12.29
C ASP A 295 8.99 0.70 11.27
N SER A 296 7.80 1.12 11.59
CA SER A 296 6.63 0.79 10.81
C SER A 296 6.58 1.80 9.69
N LEU A 297 5.95 1.44 8.58
CA LEU A 297 5.57 2.39 7.54
C LEU A 297 4.89 3.64 8.14
N GLU A 298 4.31 3.50 9.35
CA GLU A 298 3.74 4.60 10.13
C GLU A 298 4.78 5.65 10.54
N ASP A 299 5.97 5.24 10.96
CA ASP A 299 7.03 6.19 11.34
C ASP A 299 7.57 6.92 10.11
N ILE A 300 7.76 6.21 8.99
CA ILE A 300 8.14 6.81 7.70
C ILE A 300 7.06 7.77 7.22
N PHE A 301 5.79 7.36 7.31
CA PHE A 301 4.65 8.19 6.94
C PHE A 301 4.57 9.45 7.81
N LEU A 302 4.71 9.32 9.13
CA LEU A 302 4.69 10.45 10.07
C LEU A 302 5.87 11.40 9.84
N ALA A 303 7.06 10.88 9.54
CA ALA A 303 8.23 11.71 9.19
C ALA A 303 7.97 12.50 7.90
N ALA A 304 7.53 11.82 6.83
CA ALA A 304 7.16 12.45 5.56
C ALA A 304 6.06 13.52 5.72
N MET A 305 5.12 13.30 6.67
CA MET A 305 4.08 14.29 6.97
C MET A 305 4.59 15.50 7.76
N LYS A 306 5.71 15.40 8.51
CA LYS A 306 6.28 16.50 9.30
C LYS A 306 7.22 17.41 8.51
N GLU A 307 8.08 16.85 7.66
CA GLU A 307 9.14 17.60 6.96
C GLU A 307 8.67 18.73 6.03
N THR A 308 7.42 18.70 5.58
CA THR A 308 6.87 19.75 4.70
C THR A 308 6.30 20.96 5.48
N GLY A 309 6.28 20.92 6.81
CA GLY A 309 5.83 22.05 7.66
C GLY A 309 6.89 23.13 7.94
N ALA A 310 8.16 22.87 7.59
CA ALA A 310 9.27 23.77 7.96
C ALA A 310 9.66 24.81 6.89
N ASN A 311 9.12 24.74 5.66
CA ASN A 311 9.45 25.66 4.57
C ASN A 311 8.36 26.64 4.17
N GLY A 312 7.40 26.93 5.05
CA GLY A 312 6.29 27.87 4.81
C GLY A 312 6.31 29.04 5.80
N GLY A 313 7.46 29.64 6.03
CA GLY A 313 7.57 30.79 6.92
C GLY A 313 8.74 31.70 6.53
N LEU A 314 8.53 32.56 5.55
CA LEU A 314 9.07 33.95 5.45
C LEU A 314 8.29 34.66 4.36
#